data_5219ba86932cf901e85ac8e17993bf14
#
_entry.id   5219ba86932cf901e85ac8e17993bf14
#
_cell.length_a   1.000
_cell.length_b   1.000
_cell.length_c   1.000
_cell.angle_alpha   90.00
_cell.angle_beta   90.00
_cell.angle_gamma   90.00
#
_symmetry.space_group_name_H-M   'P 1'
#
loop_
_entity.id
_entity.type
_entity.pdbx_description
1 polymer ?
#
loop_
_entity_poly.entity_id
_entity_poly.type
_entity_poly.pdbx_seq_one_letter_code
_entity_poly.pdbx_strand_id
1 'polypeptide(L)'
;SMFPFSSDWHISYRDHFSYAKEINRLKEAYKDKIEILLGYECDYVAGVSCPTKEQYPEEVRPDYLIGAVHYVPWEKGYLGVDTFFDKAREQINGVFKGDVKKAVQEYFACEREMLRDGDFQILAHCDLVKIQNSKKAPYPLFDENEGWYRDSIRETADAIAKSGVCVEINTGAIARGKLGVPYPSLEMLEMLHAKNVPITLSSDAHSTEHIDYAFDQAVELAKKAGYTEFMYISGGRSLMQKF
;
A
#
# COMPACT_ATOMS: atom_id res chain seq x y z
N SER A 1 -8.35 13.69 -14.75
CA SER A 1 -7.78 13.15 -13.50
C SER A 1 -8.81 13.37 -12.39
N MET A 2 -9.11 12.37 -11.61
CA MET A 2 -9.98 12.52 -10.42
C MET A 2 -9.26 13.30 -9.30
N PHE A 3 -7.96 13.50 -9.42
CA PHE A 3 -7.14 14.19 -8.44
C PHE A 3 -7.04 15.69 -8.74
N PRO A 4 -6.97 16.54 -7.71
CA PRO A 4 -6.82 17.98 -7.85
C PRO A 4 -5.39 18.40 -8.26
N PHE A 5 -4.53 17.46 -8.60
CA PHE A 5 -3.16 17.67 -9.06
C PHE A 5 -2.84 16.77 -10.26
N SER A 6 -1.84 17.17 -11.05
CA SER A 6 -1.30 16.37 -12.15
C SER A 6 -0.35 15.31 -11.60
N SER A 7 -0.45 14.09 -12.11
CA SER A 7 0.42 12.97 -11.77
C SER A 7 0.72 12.15 -13.01
N ASP A 8 1.97 11.76 -13.18
CA ASP A 8 2.44 10.96 -14.32
C ASP A 8 2.32 9.44 -14.07
N TRP A 9 1.96 9.04 -12.84
CA TRP A 9 1.84 7.63 -12.43
C TRP A 9 0.41 7.16 -12.21
N HIS A 10 -0.57 8.03 -12.26
CA HIS A 10 -1.97 7.61 -12.25
C HIS A 10 -2.45 7.24 -13.64
N ILE A 11 -3.12 6.09 -13.76
CA ILE A 11 -3.80 5.69 -14.99
C ILE A 11 -4.91 6.70 -15.30
N SER A 12 -4.91 7.26 -16.50
CA SER A 12 -5.99 8.16 -16.94
C SER A 12 -7.31 7.38 -17.08
N TYR A 13 -8.46 8.07 -16.98
CA TYR A 13 -9.76 7.43 -17.17
C TYR A 13 -9.86 6.65 -18.48
N ARG A 14 -9.27 7.16 -19.57
CA ARG A 14 -9.25 6.47 -20.88
C ARG A 14 -8.37 5.23 -20.86
N ASP A 15 -7.26 5.28 -20.15
CA ASP A 15 -6.27 4.22 -20.14
C ASP A 15 -6.75 3.01 -19.33
N HIS A 16 -7.72 3.17 -18.42
CA HIS A 16 -8.37 2.04 -17.74
C HIS A 16 -8.98 1.05 -18.76
N PHE A 17 -9.61 1.53 -19.83
CA PHE A 17 -10.22 0.67 -20.85
C PHE A 17 -9.15 -0.07 -21.67
N SER A 18 -8.06 0.59 -22.05
CA SER A 18 -6.96 -0.06 -22.76
C SER A 18 -6.20 -1.06 -21.89
N TYR A 19 -5.97 -0.72 -20.62
CA TYR A 19 -5.37 -1.60 -19.64
C TYR A 19 -6.24 -2.86 -19.40
N ALA A 20 -7.52 -2.70 -19.10
CA ALA A 20 -8.43 -3.82 -18.88
C ALA A 20 -8.55 -4.72 -20.13
N LYS A 21 -8.59 -4.11 -21.33
CA LYS A 21 -8.61 -4.86 -22.60
C LYS A 21 -7.35 -5.70 -22.76
N GLU A 22 -6.18 -5.15 -22.45
CA GLU A 22 -4.91 -5.88 -22.57
C GLU A 22 -4.82 -7.00 -21.52
N ILE A 23 -5.20 -6.75 -20.26
CA ILE A 23 -5.24 -7.80 -19.25
C ILE A 23 -6.20 -8.93 -19.65
N ASN A 24 -7.39 -8.62 -20.16
CA ASN A 24 -8.35 -9.64 -20.61
C ASN A 24 -7.81 -10.43 -21.81
N ARG A 25 -7.09 -9.79 -22.72
CA ARG A 25 -6.38 -10.49 -23.81
C ARG A 25 -5.32 -11.45 -23.27
N LEU A 26 -4.55 -11.03 -22.27
CA LEU A 26 -3.53 -11.85 -21.61
C LEU A 26 -4.16 -13.00 -20.81
N LYS A 27 -5.26 -12.76 -20.09
CA LYS A 27 -6.03 -13.82 -19.41
C LYS A 27 -6.35 -14.96 -20.36
N GLU A 28 -6.88 -14.65 -21.54
CA GLU A 28 -7.25 -15.66 -22.54
C GLU A 28 -5.99 -16.33 -23.16
N ALA A 29 -4.95 -15.55 -23.49
CA ALA A 29 -3.75 -16.08 -24.13
C ALA A 29 -2.94 -17.02 -23.23
N TYR A 30 -3.04 -16.87 -21.91
CA TYR A 30 -2.23 -17.60 -20.93
C TYR A 30 -3.05 -18.49 -19.98
N LYS A 31 -4.36 -18.66 -20.22
CA LYS A 31 -5.30 -19.37 -19.33
C LYS A 31 -4.87 -20.78 -18.92
N ASP A 32 -4.11 -21.49 -19.79
CA ASP A 32 -3.61 -22.83 -19.51
C ASP A 32 -2.22 -22.84 -18.84
N LYS A 33 -1.65 -21.66 -18.54
CA LYS A 33 -0.30 -21.51 -17.98
C LYS A 33 -0.29 -20.79 -16.65
N ILE A 34 -1.06 -19.71 -16.53
CA ILE A 34 -1.09 -18.86 -15.34
C ILE A 34 -2.44 -18.14 -15.26
N GLU A 35 -2.98 -18.02 -14.07
CA GLU A 35 -4.13 -17.17 -13.83
C GLU A 35 -3.69 -15.70 -13.75
N ILE A 36 -4.27 -14.86 -14.58
CA ILE A 36 -4.03 -13.42 -14.60
C ILE A 36 -5.30 -12.73 -14.08
N LEU A 37 -5.14 -11.81 -13.13
CA LEU A 37 -6.24 -11.04 -12.56
C LEU A 37 -6.12 -9.58 -12.96
N LEU A 38 -7.26 -8.91 -13.21
CA LEU A 38 -7.34 -7.47 -13.39
C LEU A 38 -7.41 -6.82 -12.02
N GLY A 39 -6.41 -6.06 -11.63
CA GLY A 39 -6.37 -5.34 -10.36
C GLY A 39 -5.97 -3.89 -10.55
N TYR A 40 -6.34 -3.05 -9.59
CA TYR A 40 -5.85 -1.68 -9.49
C TYR A 40 -5.37 -1.40 -8.08
N GLU A 41 -4.24 -0.71 -7.97
CA GLU A 41 -3.87 -0.01 -6.74
C GLU A 41 -4.55 1.35 -6.76
N CYS A 42 -5.36 1.59 -5.74
CA CYS A 42 -6.30 2.69 -5.68
C CYS A 42 -5.95 3.61 -4.54
N ASP A 43 -5.58 4.86 -4.86
CA ASP A 43 -5.29 5.87 -3.86
C ASP A 43 -6.54 6.30 -3.10
N TYR A 44 -6.42 6.31 -1.78
CA TYR A 44 -7.31 7.04 -0.91
C TYR A 44 -6.85 8.49 -0.77
N VAL A 45 -7.75 9.41 -1.09
CA VAL A 45 -7.57 10.84 -0.82
C VAL A 45 -8.88 11.37 -0.26
N ALA A 46 -8.90 11.76 1.00
CA ALA A 46 -10.09 12.17 1.72
C ALA A 46 -10.92 13.20 0.94
N GLY A 47 -12.20 12.90 0.74
CA GLY A 47 -13.12 13.74 -0.04
C GLY A 47 -12.93 13.72 -1.56
N VAL A 48 -12.00 12.94 -2.11
CA VAL A 48 -11.67 12.89 -3.54
C VAL A 48 -11.76 11.47 -4.10
N SER A 49 -11.07 10.51 -3.50
CA SER A 49 -10.99 9.13 -3.96
C SER A 49 -11.02 8.15 -2.81
N CYS A 50 -11.76 7.06 -2.98
CA CYS A 50 -11.80 5.94 -2.05
C CYS A 50 -11.79 4.63 -2.85
N PRO A 51 -10.99 3.61 -2.47
CA PRO A 51 -10.92 2.34 -3.20
C PRO A 51 -12.25 1.56 -3.04
N THR A 52 -13.09 1.63 -4.07
CA THR A 52 -14.36 0.89 -4.16
C THR A 52 -14.55 0.36 -5.58
N LYS A 53 -15.11 -0.85 -5.73
CA LYS A 53 -15.32 -1.45 -7.06
C LYS A 53 -16.42 -0.74 -7.86
N GLU A 54 -17.38 -0.13 -7.19
CA GLU A 54 -18.51 0.58 -7.80
C GLU A 54 -18.11 1.80 -8.61
N GLN A 55 -16.93 2.39 -8.34
CA GLN A 55 -16.41 3.52 -9.12
C GLN A 55 -15.97 3.13 -10.53
N TYR A 56 -15.82 1.81 -10.82
CA TYR A 56 -15.38 1.30 -12.10
C TYR A 56 -16.56 0.82 -12.92
N PRO A 57 -16.72 1.28 -14.20
CA PRO A 57 -17.66 0.69 -15.15
C PRO A 57 -17.46 -0.82 -15.30
N GLU A 58 -18.50 -1.55 -15.67
CA GLU A 58 -18.47 -3.00 -15.76
C GLU A 58 -17.35 -3.53 -16.67
N GLU A 59 -17.08 -2.83 -17.78
CA GLU A 59 -16.05 -3.20 -18.78
C GLU A 59 -14.63 -3.15 -18.25
N VAL A 60 -14.40 -2.40 -17.18
CA VAL A 60 -13.08 -2.23 -16.56
C VAL A 60 -13.10 -2.57 -15.07
N ARG A 61 -14.17 -3.22 -14.61
CA ARG A 61 -14.31 -3.60 -13.20
C ARG A 61 -13.21 -4.60 -12.80
N PRO A 62 -12.48 -4.33 -11.73
CA PRO A 62 -11.38 -5.18 -11.30
C PRO A 62 -11.87 -6.49 -10.66
N ASP A 63 -11.05 -7.52 -10.74
CA ASP A 63 -11.21 -8.75 -9.97
C ASP A 63 -10.97 -8.47 -8.47
N TYR A 64 -9.96 -7.62 -8.16
CA TYR A 64 -9.63 -7.17 -6.82
C TYR A 64 -9.08 -5.74 -6.82
N LEU A 65 -9.10 -5.10 -5.65
CA LEU A 65 -8.50 -3.79 -5.41
C LEU A 65 -7.44 -3.87 -4.32
N ILE A 66 -6.40 -3.06 -4.49
CA ILE A 66 -5.41 -2.73 -3.46
C ILE A 66 -5.70 -1.28 -3.05
N GLY A 67 -5.88 -1.04 -1.76
CA GLY A 67 -6.04 0.31 -1.21
C GLY A 67 -4.71 0.85 -0.73
N ALA A 68 -4.38 2.09 -1.08
CA ALA A 68 -3.12 2.73 -0.74
C ALA A 68 -3.31 4.19 -0.29
N VAL A 69 -2.40 4.69 0.53
CA VAL A 69 -2.33 6.12 0.91
C VAL A 69 -0.98 6.67 0.50
N HIS A 70 -0.94 7.38 -0.63
CA HIS A 70 0.26 8.10 -1.09
C HIS A 70 0.18 9.61 -0.85
N TYR A 71 -1.01 10.14 -0.55
CA TYR A 71 -1.24 11.56 -0.37
C TYR A 71 -2.03 11.84 0.89
N VAL A 72 -1.49 12.71 1.74
CA VAL A 72 -2.17 13.19 2.95
C VAL A 72 -2.67 14.61 2.70
N PRO A 73 -3.98 14.83 2.56
CA PRO A 73 -4.54 16.17 2.39
C PRO A 73 -4.48 16.95 3.71
N TRP A 74 -4.19 18.24 3.64
CA TRP A 74 -4.21 19.13 4.78
C TRP A 74 -4.47 20.57 4.37
N GLU A 75 -5.49 21.20 4.98
CA GLU A 75 -5.89 22.59 4.65
C GLU A 75 -5.95 22.88 3.15
N LYS A 76 -4.87 23.42 2.58
CA LYS A 76 -4.79 23.85 1.16
C LYS A 76 -3.74 23.08 0.35
N GLY A 77 -3.22 21.97 0.90
CA GLY A 77 -2.13 21.24 0.25
C GLY A 77 -2.19 19.74 0.46
N TYR A 78 -1.16 19.06 -0.02
CA TYR A 78 -0.98 17.62 0.12
C TYR A 78 0.46 17.33 0.52
N LEU A 79 0.66 16.31 1.36
CA LEU A 79 1.94 15.66 1.56
C LEU A 79 1.98 14.41 0.68
N GLY A 80 2.94 14.32 -0.25
CA GLY A 80 3.29 13.08 -0.93
C GLY A 80 4.16 12.23 -0.01
N VAL A 81 3.67 11.07 0.41
CA VAL A 81 4.30 10.24 1.45
C VAL A 81 5.60 9.62 0.97
N ASP A 82 5.62 9.11 -0.26
CA ASP A 82 6.75 8.39 -0.87
C ASP A 82 7.64 9.26 -1.77
N THR A 83 7.49 10.58 -1.68
CA THR A 83 8.29 11.55 -2.42
C THR A 83 9.73 11.63 -1.88
N PHE A 84 10.62 12.34 -2.60
CA PHE A 84 11.99 12.58 -2.15
C PHE A 84 12.02 13.32 -0.80
N PHE A 85 12.99 12.98 0.04
CA PHE A 85 13.11 13.49 1.41
C PHE A 85 13.03 15.02 1.52
N ASP A 86 13.76 15.74 0.68
CA ASP A 86 13.74 17.22 0.71
C ASP A 86 12.36 17.78 0.32
N LYS A 87 11.69 17.15 -0.63
CA LYS A 87 10.32 17.54 -1.04
C LYS A 87 9.30 17.22 0.06
N ALA A 88 9.42 16.06 0.72
CA ALA A 88 8.58 15.73 1.87
C ALA A 88 8.73 16.77 2.98
N ARG A 89 9.97 17.15 3.30
CA ARG A 89 10.24 18.20 4.28
C ARG A 89 9.68 19.56 3.90
N GLU A 90 9.85 19.96 2.64
CA GLU A 90 9.27 21.20 2.11
C GLU A 90 7.74 21.20 2.28
N GLN A 91 7.09 20.09 1.91
CA GLN A 91 5.65 19.92 2.06
C GLN A 91 5.22 19.93 3.53
N ILE A 92 5.94 19.23 4.42
CA ILE A 92 5.65 19.25 5.85
C ILE A 92 5.80 20.67 6.42
N ASN A 93 6.84 21.40 6.04
CA ASN A 93 7.02 22.79 6.47
C ASN A 93 5.88 23.70 5.95
N GLY A 94 5.50 23.56 4.69
CA GLY A 94 4.45 24.39 4.08
C GLY A 94 3.04 24.01 4.53
N VAL A 95 2.73 22.71 4.58
CA VAL A 95 1.40 22.17 4.84
C VAL A 95 1.14 21.99 6.33
N PHE A 96 2.09 21.41 7.07
CA PHE A 96 1.98 21.08 8.50
C PHE A 96 2.77 22.03 9.42
N LYS A 97 3.29 23.16 8.88
CA LYS A 97 4.06 24.14 9.65
C LYS A 97 5.28 23.55 10.37
N GLY A 98 5.89 22.52 9.78
CA GLY A 98 7.03 21.80 10.33
C GLY A 98 6.70 20.73 11.37
N ASP A 99 5.42 20.50 11.67
CA ASP A 99 5.00 19.45 12.61
C ASP A 99 5.02 18.06 11.95
N VAL A 100 6.17 17.41 12.02
CA VAL A 100 6.39 16.05 11.48
C VAL A 100 5.48 15.02 12.15
N LYS A 101 5.33 15.11 13.48
CA LYS A 101 4.46 14.20 14.23
C LYS A 101 3.03 14.27 13.71
N LYS A 102 2.51 15.48 13.53
CA LYS A 102 1.17 15.67 12.98
C LYS A 102 1.03 15.11 11.58
N ALA A 103 2.02 15.34 10.70
CA ALA A 103 2.00 14.83 9.33
C ALA A 103 1.95 13.29 9.29
N VAL A 104 2.75 12.62 10.12
CA VAL A 104 2.76 11.15 10.22
C VAL A 104 1.46 10.60 10.84
N GLN A 105 0.94 11.28 11.86
CA GLN A 105 -0.34 10.88 12.46
C GLN A 105 -1.51 11.02 11.48
N GLU A 106 -1.52 12.05 10.63
CA GLU A 106 -2.53 12.22 9.58
C GLU A 106 -2.40 11.15 8.48
N TYR A 107 -1.18 10.72 8.15
CA TYR A 107 -0.99 9.57 7.26
C TYR A 107 -1.74 8.33 7.80
N PHE A 108 -1.50 7.96 9.05
CA PHE A 108 -2.20 6.83 9.66
C PHE A 108 -3.70 7.07 9.86
N ALA A 109 -4.13 8.32 10.03
CA ALA A 109 -5.55 8.66 10.06
C ALA A 109 -6.20 8.39 8.69
N CYS A 110 -5.56 8.78 7.59
CA CYS A 110 -6.01 8.47 6.23
C CYS A 110 -6.09 6.95 5.98
N GLU A 111 -5.11 6.17 6.46
CA GLU A 111 -5.17 4.70 6.41
C GLU A 111 -6.43 4.16 7.10
N ARG A 112 -6.71 4.64 8.32
CA ARG A 112 -7.89 4.20 9.09
C ARG A 112 -9.21 4.67 8.47
N GLU A 113 -9.25 5.83 7.85
CA GLU A 113 -10.40 6.31 7.10
C GLU A 113 -10.66 5.46 5.86
N MET A 114 -9.62 5.16 5.08
CA MET A 114 -9.70 4.28 3.93
C MET A 114 -10.25 2.89 4.30
N LEU A 115 -9.75 2.31 5.41
CA LEU A 115 -10.22 1.01 5.93
C LEU A 115 -11.70 1.03 6.36
N ARG A 116 -12.21 2.16 6.81
CA ARG A 116 -13.61 2.33 7.20
C ARG A 116 -14.53 2.52 5.99
N ASP A 117 -14.08 3.29 5.01
CA ASP A 117 -14.93 3.81 3.94
C ASP A 117 -14.75 3.05 2.62
N GLY A 118 -13.65 2.31 2.45
CA GLY A 118 -13.32 1.56 1.24
C GLY A 118 -13.93 0.15 1.20
N ASP A 119 -13.95 -0.42 -0.01
CA ASP A 119 -14.28 -1.82 -0.29
C ASP A 119 -13.20 -2.42 -1.20
N PHE A 120 -12.13 -2.92 -0.57
CA PHE A 120 -10.95 -3.47 -1.24
C PHE A 120 -10.43 -4.70 -0.50
N GLN A 121 -9.62 -5.51 -1.15
CA GLN A 121 -9.18 -6.81 -0.64
C GLN A 121 -7.81 -6.76 0.05
N ILE A 122 -6.91 -5.91 -0.44
CA ILE A 122 -5.51 -5.86 0.01
C ILE A 122 -5.16 -4.43 0.40
N LEU A 123 -4.57 -4.27 1.58
CA LEU A 123 -3.99 -3.01 2.03
C LEU A 123 -2.52 -2.96 1.60
N ALA A 124 -2.17 -1.93 0.82
CA ALA A 124 -0.81 -1.68 0.39
C ALA A 124 0.06 -1.17 1.55
N HIS A 125 1.34 -1.53 1.53
CA HIS A 125 2.45 -0.93 2.31
C HIS A 125 2.05 -0.02 3.47
N CYS A 126 1.27 -0.53 4.43
CA CYS A 126 0.53 0.22 5.45
C CYS A 126 1.36 1.03 6.47
N ASP A 127 2.68 1.03 6.35
CA ASP A 127 3.59 1.94 7.05
C ASP A 127 4.57 2.65 6.07
N LEU A 128 4.08 2.95 4.85
CA LEU A 128 4.86 3.59 3.78
C LEU A 128 5.63 4.83 4.24
N VAL A 129 5.08 5.58 5.17
CA VAL A 129 5.71 6.81 5.71
C VAL A 129 7.13 6.60 6.24
N LYS A 130 7.51 5.36 6.65
CA LYS A 130 8.90 5.03 7.06
C LYS A 130 9.92 5.16 5.93
N ILE A 131 9.51 5.29 4.67
CA ILE A 131 10.44 5.56 3.58
C ILE A 131 11.26 6.83 3.84
N GLN A 132 10.71 7.78 4.59
CA GLN A 132 11.36 9.02 4.97
C GLN A 132 12.47 8.83 6.03
N ASN A 133 12.52 7.63 6.65
CA ASN A 133 13.60 7.21 7.56
C ASN A 133 14.61 6.28 6.88
N SER A 134 14.60 6.20 5.54
CA SER A 134 15.52 5.34 4.80
C SER A 134 16.99 5.71 5.06
N LYS A 135 17.91 4.74 4.89
CA LYS A 135 19.35 4.98 4.99
C LYS A 135 19.89 6.00 3.97
N LYS A 136 19.09 6.31 2.95
CA LYS A 136 19.40 7.35 1.94
C LYS A 136 18.95 8.74 2.38
N ALA A 137 18.09 8.86 3.39
CA ALA A 137 17.76 10.14 4.00
C ALA A 137 18.97 10.68 4.76
N PRO A 138 19.22 11.99 4.75
CA PRO A 138 20.35 12.59 5.47
C PRO A 138 20.25 12.40 6.99
N TYR A 139 19.04 12.20 7.51
CA TYR A 139 18.73 11.85 8.90
C TYR A 139 17.31 11.28 8.95
N PRO A 140 16.93 10.53 10.00
CA PRO A 140 15.54 10.10 10.18
C PRO A 140 14.61 11.31 10.31
N LEU A 141 13.47 11.27 9.60
CA LEU A 141 12.48 12.34 9.69
C LEU A 141 11.78 12.35 11.06
N PHE A 142 11.60 11.16 11.64
CA PHE A 142 11.02 10.95 12.97
C PHE A 142 11.64 9.71 13.64
N ASP A 143 11.46 9.58 14.95
CA ASP A 143 11.91 8.38 15.69
C ASP A 143 10.75 7.37 15.79
N GLU A 144 10.92 6.20 15.16
CA GLU A 144 9.96 5.10 15.20
C GLU A 144 9.81 4.47 16.60
N ASN A 145 10.71 4.79 17.56
CA ASN A 145 10.60 4.33 18.94
C ASN A 145 9.75 5.25 19.84
N GLU A 146 9.34 6.41 19.34
CA GLU A 146 8.48 7.30 20.12
C GLU A 146 7.09 6.70 20.36
N GLY A 147 6.55 6.93 21.57
CA GLY A 147 5.25 6.40 21.98
C GLY A 147 4.11 6.77 21.03
N TRP A 148 4.07 8.00 20.54
CA TRP A 148 3.04 8.46 19.62
C TRP A 148 3.05 7.72 18.27
N TYR A 149 4.23 7.32 17.76
CA TYR A 149 4.35 6.52 16.53
C TYR A 149 3.83 5.11 16.79
N ARG A 150 4.28 4.48 17.88
CA ARG A 150 3.79 3.15 18.29
C ARG A 150 2.29 3.12 18.57
N ASP A 151 1.73 4.19 19.12
CA ASP A 151 0.29 4.33 19.28
C ASP A 151 -0.41 4.40 17.92
N SER A 152 0.12 5.17 16.96
CA SER A 152 -0.43 5.29 15.61
C SER A 152 -0.44 3.94 14.87
N ILE A 153 0.65 3.17 14.91
CA ILE A 153 0.67 1.84 14.26
C ILE A 153 -0.26 0.84 14.97
N ARG A 154 -0.39 0.91 16.30
CA ARG A 154 -1.30 0.04 17.06
C ARG A 154 -2.76 0.32 16.72
N GLU A 155 -3.16 1.59 16.70
CA GLU A 155 -4.52 2.00 16.31
C GLU A 155 -4.84 1.58 14.87
N THR A 156 -3.84 1.69 13.98
CA THR A 156 -4.00 1.26 12.58
C THR A 156 -4.10 -0.26 12.47
N ALA A 157 -3.29 -1.02 13.22
CA ALA A 157 -3.43 -2.49 13.28
C ALA A 157 -4.80 -2.93 13.82
N ASP A 158 -5.37 -2.18 14.78
CA ASP A 158 -6.74 -2.42 15.27
C ASP A 158 -7.80 -2.15 14.19
N ALA A 159 -7.62 -1.10 13.41
CA ALA A 159 -8.51 -0.78 12.29
C ALA A 159 -8.41 -1.83 11.16
N ILE A 160 -7.21 -2.26 10.80
CA ILE A 160 -6.96 -3.33 9.82
C ILE A 160 -7.67 -4.63 10.26
N ALA A 161 -7.50 -5.03 11.51
CA ALA A 161 -8.15 -6.25 12.02
C ALA A 161 -9.69 -6.18 11.96
N LYS A 162 -10.27 -4.99 12.14
CA LYS A 162 -11.73 -4.79 12.07
C LYS A 162 -12.26 -4.75 10.63
N SER A 163 -11.46 -4.30 9.67
CA SER A 163 -11.88 -4.18 8.27
C SER A 163 -11.94 -5.53 7.55
N GLY A 164 -11.14 -6.51 8.00
CA GLY A 164 -11.06 -7.82 7.37
C GLY A 164 -10.22 -7.87 6.10
N VAL A 165 -9.51 -6.82 5.74
CA VAL A 165 -8.59 -6.80 4.59
C VAL A 165 -7.35 -7.65 4.84
N CYS A 166 -6.70 -8.10 3.77
CA CYS A 166 -5.37 -8.69 3.79
C CYS A 166 -4.32 -7.57 3.72
N VAL A 167 -3.18 -7.74 4.39
CA VAL A 167 -2.06 -6.80 4.33
C VAL A 167 -0.95 -7.37 3.45
N GLU A 168 -0.42 -6.60 2.52
CA GLU A 168 0.73 -7.04 1.73
C GLU A 168 2.04 -6.89 2.49
N ILE A 169 2.93 -7.86 2.34
CA ILE A 169 4.36 -7.67 2.59
C ILE A 169 4.98 -7.23 1.27
N ASN A 170 5.31 -5.94 1.17
CA ASN A 170 5.71 -5.28 -0.06
C ASN A 170 7.23 -5.16 -0.15
N THR A 171 7.82 -5.70 -1.22
CA THR A 171 9.26 -5.68 -1.46
C THR A 171 9.71 -4.60 -2.45
N GLY A 172 8.79 -3.82 -3.01
CA GLY A 172 9.08 -2.84 -4.05
C GLY A 172 10.10 -1.77 -3.64
N ALA A 173 10.10 -1.35 -2.37
CA ALA A 173 11.09 -0.39 -1.87
C ALA A 173 12.51 -0.98 -1.86
N ILE A 174 12.67 -2.29 -1.65
CA ILE A 174 13.97 -2.98 -1.76
C ILE A 174 14.41 -3.01 -3.21
N ALA A 175 13.54 -3.44 -4.10
CA ALA A 175 13.82 -3.53 -5.54
C ALA A 175 14.25 -2.18 -6.14
N ARG A 176 13.60 -1.10 -5.73
CA ARG A 176 13.94 0.27 -6.12
C ARG A 176 15.10 0.88 -5.32
N GLY A 177 15.68 0.12 -4.39
CA GLY A 177 16.79 0.57 -3.54
C GLY A 177 16.44 1.75 -2.64
N LYS A 178 15.17 1.94 -2.29
CA LYS A 178 14.68 2.99 -1.39
C LYS A 178 14.83 2.57 0.09
N LEU A 179 14.48 1.32 0.41
CA LEU A 179 14.66 0.72 1.74
C LEU A 179 15.47 -0.59 1.62
N GLY A 180 16.04 -1.05 2.75
CA GLY A 180 16.71 -2.34 2.83
C GLY A 180 15.84 -3.46 3.42
N VAL A 181 14.58 -3.18 3.69
CA VAL A 181 13.60 -4.10 4.30
C VAL A 181 12.23 -3.90 3.65
N PRO A 182 11.35 -4.93 3.67
CA PRO A 182 9.99 -4.79 3.16
C PRO A 182 9.13 -3.87 4.04
N TYR A 183 7.97 -3.49 3.53
CA TYR A 183 6.82 -3.04 4.32
C TYR A 183 5.90 -4.24 4.65
N PRO A 184 5.17 -4.17 5.76
CA PRO A 184 5.36 -3.27 6.88
C PRO A 184 6.52 -3.69 7.79
N SER A 185 6.79 -2.90 8.83
CA SER A 185 7.80 -3.23 9.86
C SER A 185 7.48 -4.53 10.59
N LEU A 186 8.52 -5.17 11.18
CA LEU A 186 8.34 -6.36 11.99
C LEU A 186 7.37 -6.11 13.16
N GLU A 187 7.50 -4.97 13.85
CA GLU A 187 6.60 -4.61 14.97
C GLU A 187 5.13 -4.54 14.51
N MET A 188 4.87 -3.94 13.35
CA MET A 188 3.52 -3.89 12.77
C MET A 188 3.03 -5.29 12.40
N LEU A 189 3.85 -6.12 11.77
CA LEU A 189 3.48 -7.50 11.42
C LEU A 189 3.19 -8.36 12.64
N GLU A 190 3.94 -8.23 13.73
CA GLU A 190 3.68 -8.92 14.99
C GLU A 190 2.32 -8.52 15.59
N MET A 191 1.98 -7.21 15.54
CA MET A 191 0.66 -6.72 15.97
C MET A 191 -0.46 -7.28 15.09
N LEU A 192 -0.26 -7.36 13.78
CA LEU A 192 -1.24 -7.91 12.83
C LEU A 192 -1.41 -9.42 13.01
N HIS A 193 -0.31 -10.16 13.20
CA HIS A 193 -0.35 -11.59 13.48
C HIS A 193 -1.13 -11.89 14.77
N ALA A 194 -0.87 -11.15 15.84
CA ALA A 194 -1.58 -11.30 17.12
C ALA A 194 -3.10 -11.06 16.99
N LYS A 195 -3.54 -10.39 15.93
CA LYS A 195 -4.95 -10.10 15.62
C LYS A 195 -5.52 -11.01 14.51
N ASN A 196 -4.75 -12.02 14.07
CA ASN A 196 -5.11 -12.95 13.01
C ASN A 196 -5.42 -12.25 11.67
N VAL A 197 -4.75 -11.13 11.36
CA VAL A 197 -4.86 -10.47 10.07
C VAL A 197 -4.11 -11.29 9.02
N PRO A 198 -4.74 -11.66 7.88
CA PRO A 198 -4.04 -12.37 6.82
C PRO A 198 -3.03 -11.46 6.12
N ILE A 199 -1.94 -12.06 5.62
CA ILE A 199 -0.92 -11.37 4.81
C ILE A 199 -0.85 -11.96 3.41
N THR A 200 -0.36 -11.16 2.45
CA THR A 200 0.04 -11.62 1.11
C THR A 200 1.44 -11.12 0.78
N LEU A 201 2.08 -11.70 -0.23
CA LEU A 201 3.37 -11.23 -0.73
C LEU A 201 3.14 -10.37 -1.98
N SER A 202 3.79 -9.22 -2.04
CA SER A 202 3.69 -8.29 -3.15
C SER A 202 5.06 -7.73 -3.51
N SER A 203 5.37 -7.76 -4.80
CA SER A 203 6.62 -7.17 -5.30
C SER A 203 6.48 -5.69 -5.65
N ASP A 204 5.25 -5.21 -5.88
CA ASP A 204 5.01 -3.85 -6.35
C ASP A 204 5.97 -3.52 -7.53
N ALA A 205 6.00 -4.47 -8.50
CA ALA A 205 6.98 -4.47 -9.57
C ALA A 205 6.69 -3.40 -10.61
N HIS A 206 7.70 -2.57 -10.92
CA HIS A 206 7.68 -1.58 -11.98
C HIS A 206 8.56 -1.97 -13.18
N SER A 207 9.14 -3.16 -13.13
CA SER A 207 9.89 -3.80 -14.24
C SER A 207 9.81 -5.32 -14.11
N THR A 208 10.08 -6.02 -15.20
CA THR A 208 10.02 -7.48 -15.25
C THR A 208 11.02 -8.16 -14.32
N GLU A 209 12.15 -7.52 -14.04
CA GLU A 209 13.21 -8.03 -13.16
C GLU A 209 12.81 -7.97 -11.67
N HIS A 210 11.72 -7.27 -11.35
CA HIS A 210 11.28 -7.07 -9.99
C HIS A 210 10.06 -7.91 -9.59
N ILE A 211 9.55 -8.78 -10.46
CA ILE A 211 8.28 -9.51 -10.25
C ILE A 211 8.27 -10.35 -8.96
N ASP A 212 9.40 -10.96 -8.59
CA ASP A 212 9.55 -11.76 -7.36
C ASP A 212 10.73 -11.28 -6.49
N TYR A 213 11.20 -10.06 -6.73
CA TYR A 213 12.38 -9.53 -6.09
C TYR A 213 12.25 -9.51 -4.56
N ALA A 214 13.24 -10.10 -3.87
CA ALA A 214 13.31 -10.16 -2.41
C ALA A 214 12.12 -10.86 -1.70
N PHE A 215 11.40 -11.75 -2.38
CA PHE A 215 10.34 -12.55 -1.74
C PHE A 215 10.87 -13.44 -0.61
N ASP A 216 12.10 -13.96 -0.72
CA ASP A 216 12.75 -14.67 0.37
C ASP A 216 12.83 -13.83 1.65
N GLN A 217 13.16 -12.54 1.52
CA GLN A 217 13.22 -11.62 2.66
C GLN A 217 11.83 -11.35 3.23
N ALA A 218 10.79 -11.25 2.39
CA ALA A 218 9.41 -11.09 2.81
C ALA A 218 8.92 -12.32 3.61
N VAL A 219 9.23 -13.53 3.11
CA VAL A 219 8.90 -14.79 3.79
C VAL A 219 9.61 -14.91 5.15
N GLU A 220 10.90 -14.57 5.21
CA GLU A 220 11.64 -14.60 6.46
C GLU A 220 11.12 -13.57 7.48
N LEU A 221 10.69 -12.38 7.00
CA LEU A 221 10.07 -11.37 7.84
C LEU A 221 8.71 -11.87 8.38
N ALA A 222 7.89 -12.48 7.51
CA ALA A 222 6.60 -13.06 7.89
C ALA A 222 6.77 -14.14 8.97
N LYS A 223 7.71 -15.07 8.77
CA LYS A 223 8.04 -16.13 9.75
C LYS A 223 8.49 -15.54 11.09
N LYS A 224 9.32 -14.51 11.08
CA LYS A 224 9.75 -13.83 12.32
C LYS A 224 8.57 -13.21 13.07
N ALA A 225 7.59 -12.68 12.36
CA ALA A 225 6.36 -12.16 12.96
C ALA A 225 5.36 -13.23 13.43
N GLY A 226 5.64 -14.54 13.15
CA GLY A 226 4.82 -15.66 13.57
C GLY A 226 3.92 -16.27 12.49
N TYR A 227 3.91 -15.74 11.28
CA TYR A 227 3.11 -16.27 10.18
C TYR A 227 3.67 -17.60 9.66
N THR A 228 2.78 -18.51 9.26
CA THR A 228 3.11 -19.81 8.65
C THR A 228 2.53 -19.98 7.25
N GLU A 229 1.70 -19.02 6.82
CA GLU A 229 0.99 -19.05 5.56
C GLU A 229 0.68 -17.62 5.07
N PHE A 230 0.39 -17.49 3.79
CA PHE A 230 -0.04 -16.24 3.18
C PHE A 230 -1.31 -16.44 2.35
N MET A 231 -2.06 -15.37 2.16
CA MET A 231 -3.25 -15.32 1.32
C MET A 231 -2.88 -15.04 -0.12
N TYR A 232 -3.59 -15.66 -1.06
CA TYR A 232 -3.59 -15.30 -2.47
C TYR A 232 -5.01 -15.34 -3.03
N ILE A 233 -5.24 -14.67 -4.15
CA ILE A 233 -6.54 -14.63 -4.81
C ILE A 233 -6.50 -15.56 -6.03
N SER A 234 -7.44 -16.49 -6.14
CA SER A 234 -7.61 -17.38 -7.29
C SER A 234 -9.07 -17.74 -7.48
N GLY A 235 -9.55 -17.76 -8.73
CA GLY A 235 -10.93 -18.05 -9.05
C GLY A 235 -11.94 -17.14 -8.35
N GLY A 236 -11.56 -15.88 -8.10
CA GLY A 236 -12.37 -14.89 -7.39
C GLY A 236 -12.51 -15.14 -5.88
N ARG A 237 -11.66 -15.99 -5.30
CA ARG A 237 -11.68 -16.33 -3.86
C ARG A 237 -10.32 -16.12 -3.23
N SER A 238 -10.33 -15.72 -1.96
CA SER A 238 -9.13 -15.71 -1.12
C SER A 238 -8.82 -17.12 -0.62
N LEU A 239 -7.60 -17.58 -0.85
CA LEU A 239 -7.09 -18.90 -0.46
C LEU A 239 -5.83 -18.72 0.36
N MET A 240 -5.52 -19.70 1.24
CA MET A 240 -4.31 -19.67 2.06
C MET A 240 -3.31 -20.73 1.56
N GLN A 241 -2.03 -20.36 1.57
CA GLN A 241 -0.92 -21.24 1.22
C GLN A 241 0.17 -21.15 2.29
N LYS A 242 0.68 -22.30 2.73
CA LYS A 242 1.83 -22.38 3.64
C LYS A 242 3.12 -22.00 2.91
N PHE A 243 4.05 -21.42 3.67
CA PHE A 243 5.42 -21.14 3.20
C PHE A 243 6.22 -22.40 2.91
#